data_9a588566d90965f2252430a6456cfd17
#
_entry.id   9a588566d90965f2252430a6456cfd17
#
_cell.length_a   1.000
_cell.length_b   1.000
_cell.length_c   1.000
_cell.angle_alpha   90.00
_cell.angle_beta   90.00
_cell.angle_gamma   90.00
#
_symmetry.space_group_name_H-M   'P 1'
#
loop_
_entity.id
_entity.type
_entity.pdbx_description
1 polymer ?
#
loop_
_entity_poly.entity_id
_entity_poly.type
_entity_poly.pdbx_seq_one_letter_code
_entity_poly.pdbx_strand_id
1 'polypeptide(L)'
;MTAAETLPYRPCVGVVLIDARGMVFAGQRIDSPSPAWQMPQGGIDEGEKPREAAYRELWEETGVTRDLVEFVGKTHGWVTYDLPPELLGKVWGGKYRGQKQKWFLFRFKGQDSDVKIASEHPEFSTWRWILADEMVESIVPFKRAVYEEVIRSFRAYLA
;
A
#
# COMPACT_ATOMS: atom_id res chain seq x y z
N MET A 1 23.35 10.54 18.05
CA MET A 1 22.12 10.07 17.40
C MET A 1 21.20 11.22 17.08
N THR A 2 20.61 11.21 15.89
CA THR A 2 19.59 12.19 15.53
C THR A 2 18.26 11.79 16.18
N ALA A 3 17.31 12.74 16.25
CA ALA A 3 15.96 12.43 16.73
C ALA A 3 15.29 11.33 15.90
N ALA A 4 15.52 11.30 14.58
CA ALA A 4 14.97 10.29 13.70
C ALA A 4 15.45 8.89 14.07
N GLU A 5 16.71 8.73 14.46
CA GLU A 5 17.27 7.42 14.80
C GLU A 5 16.69 6.83 16.09
N THR A 6 16.12 7.68 16.96
CA THR A 6 15.51 7.24 18.22
C THR A 6 14.03 6.93 18.12
N LEU A 7 13.37 7.34 17.03
CA LEU A 7 11.96 7.08 16.84
C LEU A 7 11.71 5.68 16.23
N PRO A 8 10.60 5.03 16.60
CA PRO A 8 10.26 3.75 16.00
C PRO A 8 9.67 3.91 14.59
N TYR A 9 9.60 2.81 13.85
CA TYR A 9 8.83 2.73 12.63
C TYR A 9 7.38 2.40 12.94
N ARG A 10 6.45 2.99 12.18
CA ARG A 10 5.02 2.66 12.28
C ARG A 10 4.76 1.35 11.55
N PRO A 11 4.22 0.31 12.23
CA PRO A 11 3.94 -0.96 11.56
C PRO A 11 2.71 -0.85 10.66
N CYS A 12 2.88 -1.21 9.39
CA CYS A 12 1.86 -1.09 8.36
C CYS A 12 1.84 -2.29 7.45
N VAL A 13 0.78 -2.40 6.66
CA VAL A 13 0.65 -3.37 5.58
C VAL A 13 0.43 -2.64 4.27
N GLY A 14 0.79 -3.30 3.17
CA GLY A 14 0.42 -2.86 1.84
C GLY A 14 -0.16 -4.01 1.07
N VAL A 15 -0.94 -3.69 0.04
CA VAL A 15 -1.60 -4.68 -0.80
C VAL A 15 -1.25 -4.47 -2.25
N VAL A 16 -0.72 -5.51 -2.87
CA VAL A 16 -0.60 -5.60 -4.33
C VAL A 16 -1.79 -6.43 -4.79
N LEU A 17 -2.81 -5.76 -5.31
CA LEU A 17 -3.99 -6.42 -5.87
C LEU A 17 -3.83 -6.48 -7.38
N ILE A 18 -3.84 -7.68 -7.94
CA ILE A 18 -3.65 -7.87 -9.38
C ILE A 18 -4.91 -8.45 -10.04
N ASP A 19 -5.14 -8.04 -11.27
CA ASP A 19 -6.21 -8.63 -12.10
C ASP A 19 -5.69 -9.87 -12.83
N ALA A 20 -6.53 -10.46 -13.70
CA ALA A 20 -6.18 -11.67 -14.44
C ALA A 20 -5.00 -11.49 -15.40
N ARG A 21 -4.71 -10.23 -15.78
CA ARG A 21 -3.58 -9.90 -16.66
C ARG A 21 -2.28 -9.68 -15.90
N GLY A 22 -2.33 -9.65 -14.57
CA GLY A 22 -1.18 -9.29 -13.74
C GLY A 22 -0.97 -7.79 -13.62
N MET A 23 -1.95 -6.98 -13.99
CA MET A 23 -1.90 -5.53 -13.78
C MET A 23 -2.31 -5.19 -12.37
N VAL A 24 -1.80 -4.09 -11.85
CA VAL A 24 -1.87 -3.72 -10.44
C VAL A 24 -2.93 -2.65 -10.19
N PHE A 25 -3.72 -2.83 -9.14
CA PHE A 25 -4.64 -1.80 -8.67
C PHE A 25 -3.87 -0.56 -8.24
N ALA A 26 -4.25 0.59 -8.77
CA ALA A 26 -3.67 1.88 -8.45
C ALA A 26 -4.75 2.89 -8.13
N GLY A 27 -4.56 3.64 -7.05
CA GLY A 27 -5.46 4.73 -6.68
C GLY A 27 -4.71 6.04 -6.57
N GLN A 28 -5.44 7.14 -6.78
CA GLN A 28 -4.91 8.49 -6.49
C GLN A 28 -5.58 8.99 -5.22
N ARG A 29 -4.78 9.52 -4.30
CA ARG A 29 -5.27 10.00 -3.00
C ARG A 29 -6.11 11.25 -3.15
N ILE A 30 -7.21 11.31 -2.38
CA ILE A 30 -8.07 12.49 -2.30
C ILE A 30 -7.34 13.67 -1.66
N ASP A 31 -6.54 13.40 -0.63
CA ASP A 31 -5.92 14.41 0.22
C ASP A 31 -4.57 14.92 -0.28
N SER A 32 -4.17 14.51 -1.48
CA SER A 32 -2.88 14.89 -2.06
C SER A 32 -3.07 15.56 -3.41
N PRO A 33 -2.42 16.69 -3.66
CA PRO A 33 -2.42 17.32 -4.99
C PRO A 33 -1.55 16.56 -5.99
N SER A 34 -0.77 15.60 -5.52
CA SER A 34 0.10 14.80 -6.38
C SER A 34 -0.72 13.88 -7.29
N PRO A 35 -0.38 13.80 -8.60
CA PRO A 35 -1.01 12.84 -9.50
C PRO A 35 -0.46 11.42 -9.34
N ALA A 36 0.33 11.16 -8.30
CA ALA A 36 0.95 9.86 -8.09
C ALA A 36 -0.08 8.76 -7.89
N TRP A 37 0.17 7.62 -8.51
CA TRP A 37 -0.58 6.39 -8.27
C TRP A 37 0.03 5.65 -7.10
N GLN A 38 -0.81 5.06 -6.26
CA GLN A 38 -0.33 4.25 -5.14
C GLN A 38 -1.19 3.02 -4.92
N MET A 39 -0.59 2.04 -4.28
CA MET A 39 -1.28 0.82 -3.87
C MET A 39 -1.94 1.02 -2.49
N PRO A 40 -3.01 0.25 -2.18
CA PRO A 40 -3.62 0.31 -0.85
C PRO A 40 -2.61 0.00 0.25
N GLN A 41 -2.69 0.75 1.35
CA GLN A 41 -1.82 0.52 2.50
C GLN A 41 -2.41 1.19 3.74
N GLY A 42 -2.03 0.70 4.90
CA GLY A 42 -2.48 1.29 6.15
C GLY A 42 -1.84 0.64 7.37
N GLY A 43 -2.17 1.16 8.55
CA GLY A 43 -1.59 0.70 9.81
C GLY A 43 -2.12 -0.65 10.26
N ILE A 44 -1.30 -1.37 11.02
CA ILE A 44 -1.70 -2.59 11.71
C ILE A 44 -2.21 -2.18 13.08
N ASP A 45 -3.43 -2.60 13.43
CA ASP A 45 -3.99 -2.31 14.74
C ASP A 45 -3.34 -3.19 15.81
N GLU A 46 -3.35 -2.72 17.05
CA GLU A 46 -2.79 -3.47 18.17
C GLU A 46 -3.45 -4.84 18.27
N GLY A 47 -2.63 -5.90 18.32
CA GLY A 47 -3.11 -7.28 18.39
C GLY A 47 -3.58 -7.87 17.08
N GLU A 48 -3.60 -7.08 16.00
CA GLU A 48 -4.03 -7.53 14.68
C GLU A 48 -2.87 -8.24 13.96
N LYS A 49 -3.17 -9.35 13.31
CA LYS A 49 -2.18 -10.03 12.46
C LYS A 49 -1.99 -9.24 11.15
N PRO A 50 -0.77 -9.13 10.63
CA PRO A 50 -0.52 -8.38 9.39
C PRO A 50 -1.41 -8.78 8.22
N ARG A 51 -1.62 -10.06 7.99
CA ARG A 51 -2.47 -10.53 6.89
C ARG A 51 -3.93 -10.11 7.07
N GLU A 52 -4.44 -10.13 8.30
CA GLU A 52 -5.80 -9.65 8.59
C GLU A 52 -5.90 -8.14 8.38
N ALA A 53 -4.86 -7.41 8.76
CA ALA A 53 -4.78 -5.97 8.48
C ALA A 53 -4.83 -5.69 6.97
N ALA A 54 -4.16 -6.53 6.17
CA ALA A 54 -4.15 -6.38 4.72
C ALA A 54 -5.56 -6.55 4.14
N TYR A 55 -6.32 -7.55 4.58
CA TYR A 55 -7.71 -7.72 4.14
C TYR A 55 -8.58 -6.55 4.55
N ARG A 56 -8.40 -6.05 5.78
CA ARG A 56 -9.18 -4.92 6.30
C ARG A 56 -8.88 -3.64 5.50
N GLU A 57 -7.60 -3.32 5.31
CA GLU A 57 -7.21 -2.12 4.56
C GLU A 57 -7.67 -2.19 3.11
N LEU A 58 -7.58 -3.36 2.48
CA LEU A 58 -8.08 -3.53 1.12
C LEU A 58 -9.57 -3.22 1.06
N TRP A 59 -10.34 -3.75 2.00
CA TRP A 59 -11.78 -3.51 2.04
C TRP A 59 -12.10 -2.03 2.33
N GLU A 60 -11.43 -1.44 3.31
CA GLU A 60 -11.68 -0.03 3.66
C GLU A 60 -11.40 0.91 2.50
N GLU A 61 -10.35 0.66 1.73
CA GLU A 61 -9.92 1.58 0.68
C GLU A 61 -10.55 1.29 -0.69
N THR A 62 -10.92 0.03 -0.97
CA THR A 62 -11.40 -0.37 -2.31
C THR A 62 -12.78 -1.01 -2.32
N GLY A 63 -13.34 -1.34 -1.16
CA GLY A 63 -14.60 -2.07 -1.08
C GLY A 63 -14.50 -3.55 -1.47
N VAL A 64 -13.30 -4.02 -1.81
CA VAL A 64 -13.09 -5.42 -2.21
C VAL A 64 -13.11 -6.31 -0.98
N THR A 65 -14.04 -7.26 -0.96
CA THR A 65 -14.22 -8.18 0.15
C THR A 65 -13.28 -9.39 0.01
N ARG A 66 -13.04 -10.07 1.13
CA ARG A 66 -12.12 -11.18 1.22
C ARG A 66 -12.46 -12.33 0.26
N ASP A 67 -13.74 -12.58 0.02
CA ASP A 67 -14.21 -13.62 -0.89
C ASP A 67 -13.91 -13.33 -2.36
N LEU A 68 -13.59 -12.09 -2.70
CA LEU A 68 -13.26 -11.68 -4.07
C LEU A 68 -11.77 -11.75 -4.38
N VAL A 69 -10.95 -12.20 -3.44
CA VAL A 69 -9.50 -12.27 -3.65
C VAL A 69 -8.95 -13.63 -3.25
N GLU A 70 -7.83 -13.99 -3.89
CA GLU A 70 -7.06 -15.17 -3.55
C GLU A 70 -5.69 -14.70 -3.04
N PHE A 71 -5.28 -15.16 -1.86
CA PHE A 71 -3.94 -14.88 -1.36
C PHE A 71 -2.91 -15.65 -2.19
N VAL A 72 -1.90 -14.93 -2.70
CA VAL A 72 -0.85 -15.51 -3.54
C VAL A 72 0.50 -15.53 -2.82
N GLY A 73 0.85 -14.45 -2.14
CA GLY A 73 2.15 -14.38 -1.47
C GLY A 73 2.31 -13.16 -0.60
N LYS A 74 3.46 -13.08 0.06
CA LYS A 74 3.81 -11.95 0.93
C LYS A 74 5.30 -11.70 0.87
N THR A 75 5.73 -10.50 1.26
CA THR A 75 7.16 -10.20 1.43
C THR A 75 7.70 -11.01 2.62
N HIS A 76 8.99 -11.35 2.57
CA HIS A 76 9.62 -12.19 3.60
C HIS A 76 9.74 -11.49 4.95
N GLY A 77 9.87 -10.19 4.96
CA GLY A 77 10.04 -9.43 6.19
C GLY A 77 9.52 -8.02 6.05
N TRP A 78 9.98 -7.16 6.94
CA TRP A 78 9.61 -5.76 6.91
C TRP A 78 10.39 -5.03 5.83
N VAL A 79 9.66 -4.24 5.03
CA VAL A 79 10.22 -3.27 4.09
C VAL A 79 10.05 -1.90 4.71
N THR A 80 11.13 -1.14 4.84
CA THR A 80 11.09 0.14 5.57
C THR A 80 11.38 1.33 4.68
N TYR A 81 10.82 2.48 5.06
CA TYR A 81 11.26 3.77 4.55
C TYR A 81 11.27 4.79 5.69
N ASP A 82 12.17 5.76 5.58
CA ASP A 82 12.22 6.88 6.51
C ASP A 82 11.52 8.10 5.91
N LEU A 83 10.85 8.85 6.78
CA LEU A 83 10.23 10.11 6.35
C LEU A 83 11.32 11.09 5.93
N PRO A 84 11.09 11.88 4.86
CA PRO A 84 11.98 12.98 4.54
C PRO A 84 11.97 14.01 5.66
N PRO A 85 13.06 14.79 5.83
CA PRO A 85 13.18 15.74 6.96
C PRO A 85 12.00 16.70 7.09
N GLU A 86 11.42 17.13 5.97
CA GLU A 86 10.30 18.07 5.97
C GLU A 86 8.99 17.48 6.52
N LEU A 87 8.89 16.17 6.61
CA LEU A 87 7.71 15.48 7.16
C LEU A 87 7.96 14.91 8.55
N LEU A 88 9.23 14.74 8.92
CA LEU A 88 9.60 14.18 10.22
C LEU A 88 9.13 15.13 11.34
N GLY A 89 8.44 14.57 12.33
CA GLY A 89 7.86 15.34 13.42
C GLY A 89 6.50 15.96 13.13
N LYS A 90 6.02 15.88 11.89
CA LYS A 90 4.76 16.53 11.48
C LYS A 90 3.62 15.55 11.23
N VAL A 91 3.91 14.37 10.65
CA VAL A 91 2.88 13.37 10.39
C VAL A 91 2.79 12.39 11.55
N TRP A 92 1.64 11.75 11.72
CA TRP A 92 1.36 10.77 12.79
C TRP A 92 1.71 11.30 14.20
N GLY A 93 1.52 12.60 14.43
CA GLY A 93 1.82 13.22 15.72
C GLY A 93 3.30 13.28 16.08
N GLY A 94 4.18 13.14 15.09
CA GLY A 94 5.64 13.18 15.31
C GLY A 94 6.21 11.94 15.99
N LYS A 95 5.45 10.85 16.08
CA LYS A 95 5.82 9.66 16.87
C LYS A 95 6.73 8.68 16.15
N TYR A 96 6.86 8.76 14.82
CA TYR A 96 7.54 7.76 14.02
C TYR A 96 8.57 8.38 13.10
N ARG A 97 9.64 7.61 12.80
CA ARG A 97 10.65 8.00 11.83
C ARG A 97 10.26 7.64 10.39
N GLY A 98 9.29 6.77 10.22
CA GLY A 98 8.83 6.26 8.94
C GLY A 98 7.92 5.07 9.16
N GLN A 99 7.83 4.20 8.17
CA GLN A 99 7.03 2.99 8.26
C GLN A 99 7.87 1.74 8.04
N LYS A 100 7.50 0.65 8.70
CA LYS A 100 7.90 -0.70 8.35
C LYS A 100 6.66 -1.43 7.84
N GLN A 101 6.78 -2.05 6.68
CA GLN A 101 5.62 -2.58 5.97
C GLN A 101 5.79 -4.05 5.63
N LYS A 102 4.70 -4.81 5.75
CA LYS A 102 4.58 -6.14 5.17
C LYS A 102 3.61 -6.04 4.01
N TRP A 103 3.98 -6.57 2.86
CA TRP A 103 3.17 -6.50 1.65
C TRP A 103 2.61 -7.86 1.30
N PHE A 104 1.37 -7.85 0.81
CA PHE A 104 0.58 -9.05 0.49
C PHE A 104 0.11 -8.97 -0.95
N LEU A 105 0.28 -10.06 -1.68
CA LEU A 105 -0.17 -10.18 -3.07
C LEU A 105 -1.47 -10.95 -3.10
N PHE A 106 -2.51 -10.31 -3.62
CA PHE A 106 -3.83 -10.92 -3.82
C PHE A 106 -4.22 -10.87 -5.28
N ARG A 107 -4.81 -11.97 -5.77
CA ARG A 107 -5.40 -12.01 -7.11
C ARG A 107 -6.87 -11.69 -7.01
N PHE A 108 -7.32 -10.70 -7.79
CA PHE A 108 -8.73 -10.29 -7.83
C PHE A 108 -9.53 -11.28 -8.67
N LYS A 109 -10.62 -11.78 -8.11
CA LYS A 109 -11.53 -12.74 -8.78
C LYS A 109 -12.85 -12.10 -9.18
N GLY A 110 -13.05 -10.84 -8.83
CA GLY A 110 -14.26 -10.09 -9.13
C GLY A 110 -14.19 -9.32 -10.43
N GLN A 111 -15.13 -8.41 -10.58
CA GLN A 111 -15.23 -7.49 -11.71
C GLN A 111 -14.94 -6.07 -11.26
N ASP A 112 -14.62 -5.19 -12.20
CA ASP A 112 -14.32 -3.79 -11.88
C ASP A 112 -15.47 -3.12 -11.11
N SER A 113 -16.72 -3.52 -11.40
CA SER A 113 -17.89 -3.00 -10.68
C SER A 113 -17.92 -3.37 -9.19
N ASP A 114 -17.14 -4.36 -8.78
CA ASP A 114 -17.02 -4.74 -7.37
C ASP A 114 -16.08 -3.79 -6.59
N VAL A 115 -15.29 -2.99 -7.29
CA VAL A 115 -14.42 -1.99 -6.67
C VAL A 115 -15.23 -0.75 -6.34
N LYS A 116 -15.24 -0.37 -5.07
CA LYS A 116 -16.02 0.78 -4.57
C LYS A 116 -15.12 1.63 -3.68
N ILE A 117 -14.49 2.63 -4.27
CA ILE A 117 -13.59 3.53 -3.54
C ILE A 117 -14.32 4.60 -2.76
N ALA A 118 -15.59 4.87 -3.08
CA ALA A 118 -16.44 5.79 -2.32
C ALA A 118 -16.93 5.07 -1.05
N SER A 119 -16.40 5.45 0.08
CA SER A 119 -16.75 4.88 1.38
C SER A 119 -17.04 6.00 2.37
N GLU A 120 -17.34 5.65 3.62
CA GLU A 120 -17.56 6.64 4.67
C GLU A 120 -16.33 7.53 4.87
N HIS A 121 -15.11 6.94 4.76
CA HIS A 121 -13.85 7.67 4.88
C HIS A 121 -12.98 7.36 3.65
N PRO A 122 -13.30 7.96 2.49
CA PRO A 122 -12.61 7.61 1.24
C PRO A 122 -11.14 8.04 1.23
N GLU A 123 -10.28 7.15 0.73
CA GLU A 123 -8.84 7.43 0.56
C GLU A 123 -8.53 7.83 -0.87
N PHE A 124 -9.25 7.27 -1.84
CA PHE A 124 -8.96 7.45 -3.26
C PHE A 124 -10.06 8.23 -3.96
N SER A 125 -9.66 9.15 -4.85
CA SER A 125 -10.58 9.89 -5.73
C SER A 125 -10.87 9.15 -7.02
N THR A 126 -9.91 8.35 -7.50
CA THR A 126 -10.03 7.54 -8.71
C THR A 126 -9.11 6.33 -8.61
N TRP A 127 -9.34 5.34 -9.47
CA TRP A 127 -8.51 4.14 -9.52
C TRP A 127 -8.45 3.58 -10.94
N ARG A 128 -7.45 2.74 -11.20
CA ARG A 128 -7.37 1.95 -12.41
C ARG A 128 -6.35 0.82 -12.26
N TRP A 129 -6.34 -0.09 -13.23
CA TRP A 129 -5.29 -1.11 -13.35
C TRP A 129 -4.14 -0.55 -14.15
N ILE A 130 -2.92 -0.66 -13.64
CA ILE A 130 -1.72 -0.18 -14.33
C ILE A 130 -0.62 -1.25 -14.31
N LEU A 131 0.39 -1.06 -15.16
CA LEU A 131 1.58 -1.91 -15.11
C LEU A 131 2.38 -1.62 -13.84
N ALA A 132 3.01 -2.66 -13.29
CA ALA A 132 3.83 -2.52 -12.09
C ALA A 132 4.94 -1.47 -12.26
N ASP A 133 5.57 -1.41 -13.43
CA ASP A 133 6.64 -0.44 -13.69
C ASP A 133 6.11 0.98 -13.70
N GLU A 134 4.90 1.20 -14.20
CA GLU A 134 4.24 2.52 -14.15
C GLU A 134 3.97 2.94 -12.71
N MET A 135 3.60 1.99 -11.85
CA MET A 135 3.40 2.25 -10.43
C MET A 135 4.69 2.78 -9.79
N VAL A 136 5.81 2.12 -10.06
CA VAL A 136 7.12 2.53 -9.51
C VAL A 136 7.52 3.92 -9.98
N GLU A 137 7.28 4.22 -11.26
CA GLU A 137 7.61 5.52 -11.82
C GLU A 137 6.76 6.65 -11.26
N SER A 138 5.48 6.39 -10.94
CA SER A 138 4.54 7.44 -10.55
C SER A 138 4.51 7.72 -9.06
N ILE A 139 4.95 6.79 -8.20
CA ILE A 139 4.88 6.98 -6.75
C ILE A 139 5.78 8.13 -6.30
N VAL A 140 5.39 8.81 -5.21
CA VAL A 140 6.21 9.86 -4.63
C VAL A 140 7.64 9.38 -4.37
N PRO A 141 8.66 10.22 -4.64
CA PRO A 141 10.06 9.76 -4.69
C PRO A 141 10.56 9.03 -3.45
N PHE A 142 10.17 9.46 -2.24
CA PHE A 142 10.70 8.85 -1.01
C PHE A 142 10.16 7.44 -0.76
N LYS A 143 9.12 7.01 -1.49
CA LYS A 143 8.57 5.65 -1.41
C LYS A 143 9.02 4.75 -2.56
N ARG A 144 9.76 5.30 -3.53
CA ARG A 144 10.12 4.55 -4.75
C ARG A 144 10.92 3.29 -4.45
N ALA A 145 11.90 3.36 -3.55
CA ALA A 145 12.72 2.21 -3.20
C ALA A 145 11.88 1.06 -2.60
N VAL A 146 10.88 1.40 -1.79
CA VAL A 146 9.95 0.41 -1.23
C VAL A 146 9.17 -0.27 -2.35
N TYR A 147 8.61 0.52 -3.27
CA TYR A 147 7.82 -0.01 -4.37
C TYR A 147 8.67 -0.89 -5.29
N GLU A 148 9.91 -0.48 -5.56
CA GLU A 148 10.85 -1.30 -6.35
C GLU A 148 11.08 -2.67 -5.70
N GLU A 149 11.30 -2.69 -4.39
CA GLU A 149 11.52 -3.93 -3.65
C GLU A 149 10.28 -4.83 -3.65
N VAL A 150 9.10 -4.25 -3.43
CA VAL A 150 7.83 -4.97 -3.43
C VAL A 150 7.56 -5.59 -4.80
N ILE A 151 7.71 -4.80 -5.86
CA ILE A 151 7.49 -5.28 -7.22
C ILE A 151 8.50 -6.40 -7.56
N ARG A 152 9.75 -6.24 -7.16
CA ARG A 152 10.76 -7.29 -7.35
C ARG A 152 10.36 -8.60 -6.67
N SER A 153 9.81 -8.51 -5.46
CA SER A 153 9.38 -9.67 -4.69
C SER A 153 8.28 -10.47 -5.38
N PHE A 154 7.44 -9.80 -6.16
CA PHE A 154 6.27 -10.42 -6.80
C PHE A 154 6.36 -10.46 -8.32
N ARG A 155 7.51 -10.15 -8.89
CA ARG A 155 7.68 -9.97 -10.34
C ARG A 155 7.14 -11.14 -11.17
N ALA A 156 7.27 -12.36 -10.69
CA ALA A 156 6.81 -13.55 -11.42
C ALA A 156 5.30 -13.56 -11.69
N TYR A 157 4.51 -12.80 -10.92
CA TYR A 157 3.06 -12.74 -11.03
C TYR A 157 2.56 -11.49 -11.76
N LEU A 158 3.46 -10.57 -12.09
CA LEU A 158 3.09 -9.24 -12.60
C LEU A 158 3.31 -9.14 -14.11
N ALA A 159 2.42 -8.37 -14.74
CA ALA A 159 2.58 -8.03 -16.15
C ALA A 159 3.75 -7.09 -16.37
#